data_23e3877025d83e68b5b1aa927d4f064e
#
_entry.id   23e3877025d83e68b5b1aa927d4f064e
#
_cell.length_a   1.000
_cell.length_b   1.000
_cell.length_c   1.000
_cell.angle_alpha   90.00
_cell.angle_beta   90.00
_cell.angle_gamma   90.00
#
_symmetry.space_group_name_H-M   'P 1'
#
loop_
_entity.id
_entity.type
_entity.pdbx_description
1 polymer ?
#
loop_
_entity_poly.entity_id
_entity_poly.type
_entity_poly.pdbx_seq_one_letter_code
_entity_poly.pdbx_strand_id
1 'polypeptide(L)'
;MLTQEKITDALNDVLVPGISRSVSDMNLVQGFELQKNKVRISFASTALSESAQNWIGEKTREVIKGYGKGAEVEIEFLEKRPAEINRIENVIAIMSGKGGVGKSLVTSLTAIILNKQGYDVGILDADITGPSIPKMFGITLRPQGNDSGILPVQSANGIEIISINLFLSNEDEAVIWRGPLIGKAITQFWEDVLWGKLDFLLVDLPPGTADAPLTVLQVLPVTGTIIVFTPQDLTTMIVKKAVKMAQQMGKAVLGVVENMSYLYVPEINKKIEVFGKSRGAEMSLAAEAPLLARIPIDPELALLCDEGHIERYDSEVLKSYGAALATVIPASNKLH
;
A
#
# COMPACT_ATOMS: atom_id res chain seq x y z
N MET A 1 -34.15 7.62 -20.00
CA MET A 1 -34.57 7.06 -18.71
C MET A 1 -33.33 6.81 -17.86
N LEU A 2 -33.40 7.10 -16.58
CA LEU A 2 -32.35 6.73 -15.63
C LEU A 2 -32.38 5.22 -15.40
N THR A 3 -31.22 4.57 -15.42
CA THR A 3 -31.04 3.12 -15.19
C THR A 3 -30.07 2.91 -14.04
N GLN A 4 -30.02 1.71 -13.47
CA GLN A 4 -29.05 1.37 -12.43
C GLN A 4 -27.62 1.56 -12.92
N GLU A 5 -27.31 1.12 -14.13
CA GLU A 5 -26.01 1.28 -14.78
C GLU A 5 -25.58 2.76 -14.84
N LYS A 6 -26.48 3.65 -15.30
CA LYS A 6 -26.21 5.10 -15.33
C LYS A 6 -26.00 5.72 -13.97
N ILE A 7 -26.62 5.19 -12.92
CA ILE A 7 -26.38 5.65 -11.55
C ILE A 7 -24.99 5.21 -11.10
N THR A 8 -24.62 3.95 -11.38
CA THR A 8 -23.27 3.45 -11.06
C THR A 8 -22.20 4.26 -11.79
N ASP A 9 -22.36 4.50 -13.10
CA ASP A 9 -21.44 5.34 -13.87
C ASP A 9 -21.33 6.76 -13.29
N ALA A 10 -22.48 7.37 -12.95
CA ALA A 10 -22.52 8.70 -12.33
C ALA A 10 -21.77 8.75 -10.99
N LEU A 11 -21.82 7.68 -10.19
CA LEU A 11 -21.12 7.62 -8.90
C LEU A 11 -19.61 7.44 -9.06
N ASN A 12 -19.14 6.84 -10.17
CA ASN A 12 -17.72 6.76 -10.49
C ASN A 12 -17.12 8.13 -10.84
N ASP A 13 -17.93 9.10 -11.25
CA ASP A 13 -17.51 10.47 -11.52
C ASP A 13 -17.47 11.39 -10.28
N VAL A 14 -17.96 10.90 -9.12
CA VAL A 14 -17.96 11.67 -7.88
C VAL A 14 -16.71 11.35 -7.07
N LEU A 15 -15.72 12.25 -7.10
CA LEU A 15 -14.47 12.08 -6.37
C LEU A 15 -14.63 12.46 -4.89
N VAL A 16 -13.90 11.78 -4.02
CA VAL A 16 -13.84 12.11 -2.59
C VAL A 16 -12.87 13.29 -2.39
N PRO A 17 -13.29 14.37 -1.72
CA PRO A 17 -12.40 15.50 -1.44
C PRO A 17 -11.14 15.08 -0.69
N GLY A 18 -9.98 15.51 -1.20
CA GLY A 18 -8.66 15.19 -0.63
C GLY A 18 -8.05 13.88 -1.12
N ILE A 19 -8.79 13.07 -1.89
CA ILE A 19 -8.33 11.82 -2.51
C ILE A 19 -8.78 11.81 -3.98
N SER A 20 -7.91 11.41 -4.90
CA SER A 20 -8.24 11.31 -6.34
C SER A 20 -8.95 9.99 -6.67
N ARG A 21 -9.87 9.56 -5.81
CA ARG A 21 -10.67 8.33 -6.01
C ARG A 21 -12.15 8.62 -5.87
N SER A 22 -12.96 7.86 -6.59
CA SER A 22 -14.42 8.01 -6.57
C SER A 22 -15.04 7.49 -5.29
N VAL A 23 -16.29 7.90 -5.00
CA VAL A 23 -17.07 7.33 -3.90
C VAL A 23 -17.31 5.83 -4.07
N SER A 24 -17.28 5.33 -5.32
CA SER A 24 -17.39 3.90 -5.65
C SER A 24 -16.10 3.14 -5.30
N ASP A 25 -14.92 3.69 -5.64
CA ASP A 25 -13.62 3.07 -5.37
C ASP A 25 -13.30 3.09 -3.87
N MET A 26 -13.70 4.17 -3.18
CA MET A 26 -13.61 4.25 -1.74
C MET A 26 -14.67 3.40 -1.01
N ASN A 27 -15.48 2.65 -1.75
CA ASN A 27 -16.57 1.79 -1.24
C ASN A 27 -17.54 2.52 -0.29
N LEU A 28 -17.70 3.83 -0.50
CA LEU A 28 -18.60 4.66 0.31
C LEU A 28 -20.07 4.45 -0.05
N VAL A 29 -20.37 3.98 -1.25
CA VAL A 29 -21.74 3.70 -1.70
C VAL A 29 -22.25 2.43 -1.01
N GLN A 30 -23.22 2.58 -0.10
CA GLN A 30 -23.81 1.47 0.65
C GLN A 30 -25.01 0.86 -0.05
N GLY A 31 -25.64 1.61 -0.95
CA GLY A 31 -26.74 1.16 -1.78
C GLY A 31 -27.46 2.32 -2.46
N PHE A 32 -28.27 1.99 -3.45
CA PHE A 32 -29.20 2.94 -4.04
C PHE A 32 -30.50 2.25 -4.48
N GLU A 33 -31.59 3.00 -4.43
CA GLU A 33 -32.91 2.59 -4.89
C GLU A 33 -33.39 3.54 -5.98
N LEU A 34 -33.90 2.98 -7.07
CA LEU A 34 -34.51 3.73 -8.17
C LEU A 34 -36.01 3.42 -8.24
N GLN A 35 -36.84 4.41 -7.96
CA GLN A 35 -38.30 4.31 -8.09
C GLN A 35 -38.80 5.38 -9.07
N LYS A 36 -39.16 4.96 -10.28
CA LYS A 36 -39.60 5.85 -11.39
C LYS A 36 -38.53 6.93 -11.68
N ASN A 37 -38.67 8.14 -11.12
CA ASN A 37 -37.74 9.26 -11.31
C ASN A 37 -37.09 9.74 -10.02
N LYS A 38 -37.23 8.98 -8.94
CA LYS A 38 -36.65 9.25 -7.61
C LYS A 38 -35.55 8.25 -7.34
N VAL A 39 -34.35 8.77 -7.00
CA VAL A 39 -33.18 7.98 -6.61
C VAL A 39 -32.86 8.28 -5.16
N ARG A 40 -32.80 7.26 -4.32
CA ARG A 40 -32.30 7.35 -2.96
C ARG A 40 -30.93 6.68 -2.92
N ILE A 41 -29.92 7.35 -2.40
CA ILE A 41 -28.54 6.84 -2.31
C ILE A 41 -28.09 6.96 -0.86
N SER A 42 -27.54 5.85 -0.35
CA SER A 42 -26.96 5.79 0.99
C SER A 42 -25.43 5.73 0.86
N PHE A 43 -24.73 6.67 1.48
CA PHE A 43 -23.27 6.70 1.58
C PHE A 43 -22.82 6.38 3.01
N ALA A 44 -21.64 5.80 3.18
CA ALA A 44 -20.96 5.80 4.46
C ALA A 44 -20.38 7.19 4.73
N SER A 45 -20.54 7.70 5.96
CA SER A 45 -19.95 8.98 6.41
C SER A 45 -18.51 8.86 6.90
N THR A 46 -17.96 7.65 6.87
CA THR A 46 -16.66 7.25 7.40
C THR A 46 -15.54 8.18 6.94
N ALA A 47 -14.75 8.68 7.87
CA ALA A 47 -13.61 9.59 7.66
C ALA A 47 -13.93 10.90 6.90
N LEU A 48 -15.21 11.19 6.62
CA LEU A 48 -15.63 12.37 5.88
C LEU A 48 -16.05 13.50 6.82
N SER A 49 -15.45 14.68 6.66
CA SER A 49 -15.93 15.89 7.32
C SER A 49 -17.33 16.27 6.83
N GLU A 50 -18.07 17.07 7.58
CA GLU A 50 -19.38 17.58 7.14
C GLU A 50 -19.30 18.32 5.80
N SER A 51 -18.23 19.09 5.57
CA SER A 51 -18.00 19.78 4.30
C SER A 51 -17.79 18.81 3.13
N ALA A 52 -17.09 17.69 3.36
CA ALA A 52 -16.90 16.64 2.37
C ALA A 52 -18.21 15.90 2.04
N GLN A 53 -19.02 15.58 3.07
CA GLN A 53 -20.34 14.99 2.89
C GLN A 53 -21.27 15.90 2.09
N ASN A 54 -21.30 17.19 2.41
CA ASN A 54 -22.10 18.18 1.68
C ASN A 54 -21.67 18.26 0.21
N TRP A 55 -20.35 18.33 -0.04
CA TRP A 55 -19.79 18.37 -1.40
C TRP A 55 -20.14 17.10 -2.21
N ILE A 56 -19.95 15.91 -1.61
CA ILE A 56 -20.33 14.63 -2.24
C ILE A 56 -21.83 14.64 -2.57
N GLY A 57 -22.65 15.09 -1.62
CA GLY A 57 -24.11 15.16 -1.81
C GLY A 57 -24.51 16.09 -2.95
N GLU A 58 -23.94 17.29 -3.03
CA GLU A 58 -24.22 18.24 -4.10
C GLU A 58 -23.73 17.72 -5.45
N LYS A 59 -22.49 17.21 -5.50
CA LYS A 59 -21.91 16.67 -6.73
C LYS A 59 -22.67 15.46 -7.24
N THR A 60 -23.10 14.56 -6.37
CA THR A 60 -23.93 13.41 -6.73
C THR A 60 -25.26 13.86 -7.35
N ARG A 61 -25.92 14.87 -6.77
CA ARG A 61 -27.18 15.41 -7.34
C ARG A 61 -26.94 16.04 -8.72
N GLU A 62 -25.84 16.76 -8.89
CA GLU A 62 -25.46 17.37 -10.17
C GLU A 62 -25.26 16.31 -11.25
N VAL A 63 -24.42 15.30 -10.98
CA VAL A 63 -24.06 14.26 -11.97
C VAL A 63 -25.29 13.44 -12.36
N ILE A 64 -26.09 12.98 -11.38
CA ILE A 64 -27.30 12.17 -11.66
C ILE A 64 -28.33 12.97 -12.46
N LYS A 65 -28.52 14.27 -12.19
CA LYS A 65 -29.40 15.12 -13.00
C LYS A 65 -28.93 15.26 -14.45
N GLY A 66 -27.60 15.15 -14.68
CA GLY A 66 -27.02 15.12 -16.02
C GLY A 66 -27.46 13.89 -16.83
N TYR A 67 -27.57 12.74 -16.17
CA TYR A 67 -28.03 11.48 -16.79
C TYR A 67 -29.57 11.36 -16.90
N GLY A 68 -30.33 12.06 -16.05
CA GLY A 68 -31.80 12.01 -16.05
C GLY A 68 -32.46 13.33 -15.72
N LYS A 69 -32.97 14.06 -16.78
CA LYS A 69 -33.67 15.34 -16.56
C LYS A 69 -34.86 15.15 -15.62
N GLY A 70 -34.89 15.93 -14.52
CA GLY A 70 -35.97 15.95 -13.55
C GLY A 70 -35.92 14.82 -12.52
N ALA A 71 -34.79 14.10 -12.39
CA ALA A 71 -34.60 13.12 -11.32
C ALA A 71 -34.58 13.81 -9.94
N GLU A 72 -35.36 13.30 -9.01
CA GLU A 72 -35.30 13.66 -7.60
C GLU A 72 -34.28 12.77 -6.90
N VAL A 73 -33.27 13.38 -6.26
CA VAL A 73 -32.16 12.64 -5.65
C VAL A 73 -32.16 12.92 -4.14
N GLU A 74 -32.45 11.87 -3.37
CA GLU A 74 -32.32 11.84 -1.92
C GLU A 74 -31.00 11.19 -1.54
N ILE A 75 -30.27 11.80 -0.62
CA ILE A 75 -28.97 11.31 -0.16
C ILE A 75 -29.01 11.23 1.34
N GLU A 76 -28.57 10.10 1.88
CA GLU A 76 -28.36 9.88 3.29
C GLU A 76 -26.93 9.44 3.56
N PHE A 77 -26.40 9.79 4.72
CA PHE A 77 -25.10 9.34 5.20
C PHE A 77 -25.26 8.45 6.42
N LEU A 78 -24.69 7.26 6.36
CA LEU A 78 -24.76 6.25 7.41
C LEU A 78 -23.41 6.17 8.12
N GLU A 79 -23.43 6.17 9.43
CA GLU A 79 -22.23 5.97 10.23
C GLU A 79 -21.76 4.52 10.10
N LYS A 80 -20.53 4.34 9.64
CA LYS A 80 -19.86 3.05 9.44
C LYS A 80 -18.41 3.17 9.89
N ARG A 81 -17.81 2.04 10.31
CA ARG A 81 -16.36 1.98 10.57
C ARG A 81 -15.62 1.58 9.28
N PRO A 82 -14.35 2.00 9.09
CA PRO A 82 -13.57 1.62 7.91
C PRO A 82 -13.53 0.10 7.72
N ALA A 83 -13.33 -0.68 8.79
CA ALA A 83 -13.30 -2.14 8.74
C ALA A 83 -14.58 -2.79 8.17
N GLU A 84 -15.73 -2.11 8.21
CA GLU A 84 -16.99 -2.60 7.65
C GLU A 84 -17.12 -2.37 6.16
N ILE A 85 -16.35 -1.40 5.62
CA ILE A 85 -16.45 -0.98 4.23
C ILE A 85 -15.18 -1.23 3.41
N ASN A 86 -14.01 -1.38 4.06
CA ASN A 86 -12.78 -1.73 3.36
C ASN A 86 -12.90 -3.09 2.66
N ARG A 87 -12.40 -3.15 1.42
CA ARG A 87 -12.26 -4.37 0.63
C ARG A 87 -10.86 -4.44 0.07
N ILE A 88 -10.00 -5.19 0.73
CA ILE A 88 -8.61 -5.39 0.34
C ILE A 88 -8.47 -6.84 -0.10
N GLU A 89 -8.15 -7.07 -1.37
CA GLU A 89 -8.05 -8.44 -1.89
C GLU A 89 -6.80 -9.15 -1.40
N ASN A 90 -5.66 -8.46 -1.43
CA ASN A 90 -4.37 -9.04 -1.10
C ASN A 90 -3.59 -8.16 -0.14
N VAL A 91 -3.13 -8.74 0.96
CA VAL A 91 -2.23 -8.09 1.92
C VAL A 91 -0.86 -8.76 1.83
N ILE A 92 0.14 -8.07 1.29
CA ILE A 92 1.49 -8.61 1.11
C ILE A 92 2.43 -7.93 2.11
N ALA A 93 3.05 -8.71 2.98
CA ALA A 93 4.02 -8.21 3.94
C ALA A 93 5.44 -8.26 3.38
N ILE A 94 6.13 -7.12 3.43
CA ILE A 94 7.54 -7.04 3.05
C ILE A 94 8.36 -7.11 4.34
N MET A 95 9.21 -8.11 4.43
CA MET A 95 9.96 -8.42 5.65
C MET A 95 11.45 -8.58 5.40
N SER A 96 12.24 -8.39 6.46
CA SER A 96 13.68 -8.61 6.43
C SER A 96 14.16 -9.16 7.77
N GLY A 97 15.18 -9.96 7.74
CA GLY A 97 15.74 -10.52 8.97
C GLY A 97 16.63 -9.55 9.76
N LYS A 98 17.02 -8.40 9.19
CA LYS A 98 17.80 -7.32 9.83
C LYS A 98 17.46 -5.94 9.26
N GLY A 99 17.79 -4.89 9.99
CA GLY A 99 17.68 -3.51 9.51
C GLY A 99 18.72 -3.15 8.45
N GLY A 100 18.45 -2.11 7.67
CA GLY A 100 19.42 -1.54 6.71
C GLY A 100 19.57 -2.33 5.39
N VAL A 101 18.68 -3.29 5.09
CA VAL A 101 18.72 -4.03 3.81
C VAL A 101 17.92 -3.35 2.69
N GLY A 102 17.27 -2.21 2.97
CA GLY A 102 16.43 -1.49 2.01
C GLY A 102 15.04 -2.09 1.84
N LYS A 103 14.46 -2.65 2.90
CA LYS A 103 13.11 -3.22 2.92
C LYS A 103 12.07 -2.21 2.41
N SER A 104 12.03 -1.00 2.97
CA SER A 104 11.09 0.07 2.61
C SER A 104 11.25 0.53 1.16
N LEU A 105 12.49 0.51 0.63
CA LEU A 105 12.74 0.75 -0.79
C LEU A 105 12.08 -0.34 -1.65
N VAL A 106 12.24 -1.62 -1.28
CA VAL A 106 11.62 -2.73 -2.00
C VAL A 106 10.08 -2.67 -1.90
N THR A 107 9.55 -2.29 -0.74
CA THR A 107 8.10 -2.04 -0.56
C THR A 107 7.62 -0.97 -1.54
N SER A 108 8.31 0.17 -1.61
CA SER A 108 7.99 1.28 -2.50
C SER A 108 8.07 0.87 -3.98
N LEU A 109 9.15 0.19 -4.39
CA LEU A 109 9.29 -0.30 -5.77
C LEU A 109 8.21 -1.32 -6.13
N THR A 110 7.84 -2.22 -5.20
CA THR A 110 6.76 -3.18 -5.41
C THR A 110 5.42 -2.46 -5.61
N ALA A 111 5.12 -1.43 -4.81
CA ALA A 111 3.92 -0.62 -4.97
C ALA A 111 3.87 0.08 -6.34
N ILE A 112 4.99 0.69 -6.75
CA ILE A 112 5.11 1.37 -8.04
C ILE A 112 4.90 0.39 -9.20
N ILE A 113 5.46 -0.81 -9.12
CA ILE A 113 5.28 -1.86 -10.14
C ILE A 113 3.81 -2.23 -10.27
N LEU A 114 3.13 -2.52 -9.16
CA LEU A 114 1.73 -2.90 -9.15
C LEU A 114 0.83 -1.77 -9.65
N ASN A 115 1.08 -0.53 -9.21
CA ASN A 115 0.34 0.63 -9.68
C ASN A 115 0.53 0.89 -11.19
N LYS A 116 1.77 0.76 -11.72
CA LYS A 116 2.03 0.84 -13.18
C LYS A 116 1.34 -0.28 -13.97
N GLN A 117 0.99 -1.40 -13.34
CA GLN A 117 0.19 -2.49 -13.93
C GLN A 117 -1.33 -2.23 -13.85
N GLY A 118 -1.74 -1.10 -13.29
CA GLY A 118 -3.13 -0.66 -13.19
C GLY A 118 -3.89 -1.27 -12.01
N TYR A 119 -3.18 -1.69 -10.94
CA TYR A 119 -3.79 -2.09 -9.69
C TYR A 119 -3.96 -0.91 -8.74
N ASP A 120 -5.02 -0.95 -7.93
CA ASP A 120 -5.21 -0.07 -6.78
C ASP A 120 -4.34 -0.55 -5.62
N VAL A 121 -3.39 0.29 -5.20
CA VAL A 121 -2.35 -0.09 -4.25
C VAL A 121 -2.31 0.83 -3.05
N GLY A 122 -2.25 0.24 -1.85
CA GLY A 122 -1.95 0.92 -0.59
C GLY A 122 -0.62 0.48 0.01
N ILE A 123 0.00 1.33 0.80
CA ILE A 123 1.17 1.03 1.64
C ILE A 123 0.83 1.37 3.10
N LEU A 124 0.93 0.37 3.96
CA LEU A 124 0.96 0.54 5.41
C LEU A 124 2.42 0.45 5.88
N ASP A 125 3.02 1.59 6.18
CA ASP A 125 4.36 1.66 6.76
C ASP A 125 4.28 1.36 8.26
N ALA A 126 4.59 0.12 8.61
CA ALA A 126 4.61 -0.40 9.98
C ALA A 126 6.01 -0.36 10.60
N ASP A 127 7.04 0.14 9.89
CA ASP A 127 8.39 0.36 10.43
C ASP A 127 8.47 1.67 11.21
N ILE A 128 7.99 1.65 12.43
CA ILE A 128 7.92 2.82 13.32
C ILE A 128 9.32 3.34 13.68
N THR A 129 10.37 2.52 13.55
CA THR A 129 11.72 2.84 13.99
C THR A 129 12.52 3.67 12.98
N GLY A 130 12.10 3.68 11.73
CA GLY A 130 12.78 4.42 10.65
C GLY A 130 11.85 4.60 9.45
N PRO A 131 10.67 5.22 9.64
CA PRO A 131 9.71 5.35 8.57
C PRO A 131 10.25 6.28 7.49
N SER A 132 10.51 5.71 6.32
CA SER A 132 11.14 6.40 5.19
C SER A 132 10.23 6.52 3.96
N ILE A 133 9.12 5.78 3.94
CA ILE A 133 8.24 5.72 2.78
C ILE A 133 7.65 7.07 2.39
N PRO A 134 7.06 7.88 3.30
CA PRO A 134 6.52 9.18 2.93
C PRO A 134 7.56 10.10 2.27
N LYS A 135 8.81 10.09 2.78
CA LYS A 135 9.90 10.88 2.23
C LYS A 135 10.24 10.46 0.79
N MET A 136 10.34 9.16 0.51
CA MET A 136 10.64 8.64 -0.82
C MET A 136 9.58 9.05 -1.86
N PHE A 137 8.32 9.19 -1.44
CA PHE A 137 7.20 9.62 -2.29
C PHE A 137 6.95 11.13 -2.26
N GLY A 138 7.75 11.92 -1.53
CA GLY A 138 7.60 13.37 -1.41
C GLY A 138 6.31 13.80 -0.69
N ILE A 139 5.79 12.95 0.19
CA ILE A 139 4.58 13.21 0.95
C ILE A 139 4.91 14.06 2.17
N THR A 140 4.33 15.26 2.21
CA THR A 140 4.43 16.21 3.33
C THR A 140 3.07 16.49 3.97
N LEU A 141 1.99 16.07 3.32
CA LEU A 141 0.63 16.25 3.84
C LEU A 141 0.37 15.26 4.97
N ARG A 142 -0.43 15.70 5.94
CA ARG A 142 -0.93 14.84 7.02
C ARG A 142 -2.22 14.16 6.61
N PRO A 143 -2.44 12.91 7.06
CA PRO A 143 -3.72 12.24 6.90
C PRO A 143 -4.85 13.09 7.47
N GLN A 144 -5.95 13.15 6.76
CA GLN A 144 -7.19 13.78 7.22
C GLN A 144 -8.10 12.71 7.81
N GLY A 145 -8.96 13.12 8.74
CA GLY A 145 -9.91 12.20 9.35
C GLY A 145 -10.75 12.86 10.43
N ASN A 146 -11.58 12.06 11.05
CA ASN A 146 -12.43 12.42 12.18
C ASN A 146 -12.52 11.21 13.13
N ASP A 147 -13.41 11.28 14.12
CA ASP A 147 -13.61 10.19 15.08
C ASP A 147 -14.10 8.88 14.46
N SER A 148 -14.60 8.91 13.22
CA SER A 148 -15.10 7.73 12.51
C SER A 148 -14.06 7.06 11.61
N GLY A 149 -12.91 7.69 11.33
CA GLY A 149 -11.85 7.12 10.51
C GLY A 149 -10.84 8.13 9.97
N ILE A 150 -9.83 7.61 9.28
CA ILE A 150 -8.68 8.32 8.74
C ILE A 150 -8.60 8.07 7.24
N LEU A 151 -8.41 9.12 6.44
CA LEU A 151 -8.11 9.01 5.02
C LEU A 151 -6.59 8.84 4.81
N PRO A 152 -6.14 7.88 4.00
CA PRO A 152 -4.73 7.77 3.64
C PRO A 152 -4.30 8.99 2.82
N VAL A 153 -3.00 9.24 2.75
CA VAL A 153 -2.43 10.25 1.86
C VAL A 153 -2.06 9.58 0.54
N GLN A 154 -2.30 10.27 -0.57
CA GLN A 154 -1.95 9.75 -1.89
C GLN A 154 -0.61 10.29 -2.39
N SER A 155 0.16 9.41 -3.04
CA SER A 155 1.32 9.78 -3.86
C SER A 155 0.88 10.48 -5.16
N ALA A 156 1.85 10.97 -5.93
CA ALA A 156 1.56 11.63 -7.22
C ALA A 156 0.83 10.71 -8.22
N ASN A 157 1.06 9.40 -8.18
CA ASN A 157 0.42 8.41 -9.05
C ASN A 157 -0.76 7.68 -8.38
N GLY A 158 -1.23 8.15 -7.23
CA GLY A 158 -2.43 7.63 -6.58
C GLY A 158 -2.21 6.43 -5.65
N ILE A 159 -0.97 6.08 -5.31
CA ILE A 159 -0.69 5.06 -4.29
C ILE A 159 -1.10 5.62 -2.92
N GLU A 160 -1.93 4.90 -2.19
CA GLU A 160 -2.40 5.30 -0.86
C GLU A 160 -1.37 4.94 0.21
N ILE A 161 -1.02 5.88 1.09
CA ILE A 161 0.06 5.69 2.07
C ILE A 161 -0.39 6.12 3.45
N ILE A 162 -0.19 5.23 4.42
CA ILE A 162 -0.24 5.53 5.85
C ILE A 162 1.10 5.15 6.48
N SER A 163 1.66 6.07 7.25
CA SER A 163 2.86 5.87 8.05
C SER A 163 2.69 6.60 9.38
N ILE A 164 3.26 6.06 10.44
CA ILE A 164 3.21 6.69 11.76
C ILE A 164 3.83 8.09 11.76
N ASN A 165 4.86 8.31 10.93
CA ASN A 165 5.51 9.61 10.82
C ASN A 165 4.56 10.73 10.39
N LEU A 166 3.53 10.41 9.64
CA LEU A 166 2.54 11.42 9.19
C LEU A 166 1.70 11.98 10.34
N PHE A 167 1.73 11.34 11.51
CA PHE A 167 1.01 11.77 12.71
C PHE A 167 1.90 12.46 13.75
N LEU A 168 3.21 12.39 13.61
CA LEU A 168 4.14 13.04 14.52
C LEU A 168 4.17 14.55 14.30
N SER A 169 4.33 15.31 15.38
CA SER A 169 4.39 16.77 15.32
C SER A 169 5.70 17.26 14.69
N ASN A 170 6.80 16.53 14.91
CA ASN A 170 8.11 16.76 14.34
C ASN A 170 8.68 15.45 13.82
N GLU A 171 9.33 15.46 12.66
CA GLU A 171 9.98 14.27 12.06
C GLU A 171 11.10 13.70 12.94
N ASP A 172 11.72 14.55 13.77
CA ASP A 172 12.81 14.19 14.68
C ASP A 172 12.32 13.71 16.06
N GLU A 173 11.00 13.57 16.25
CA GLU A 173 10.46 13.15 17.54
C GLU A 173 10.73 11.66 17.78
N ALA A 174 11.67 11.37 18.67
CA ALA A 174 11.99 10.01 19.08
C ALA A 174 10.87 9.45 20.00
N VAL A 175 9.92 8.78 19.42
CA VAL A 175 8.88 8.08 20.20
C VAL A 175 9.39 6.72 20.64
N ILE A 176 9.45 6.49 21.96
CA ILE A 176 9.85 5.18 22.51
C ILE A 176 8.69 4.20 22.38
N TRP A 177 8.67 3.47 21.28
CA TRP A 177 7.69 2.43 21.04
C TRP A 177 8.12 1.10 21.64
N ARG A 178 7.33 0.55 22.54
CA ARG A 178 7.49 -0.83 23.02
C ARG A 178 6.62 -1.76 22.17
N GLY A 179 7.06 -3.04 21.98
CA GLY A 179 6.38 -4.01 21.12
C GLY A 179 4.85 -4.04 21.20
N PRO A 180 4.23 -4.06 22.39
CA PRO A 180 2.77 -4.04 22.52
C PRO A 180 2.11 -2.77 21.98
N LEU A 181 2.79 -1.62 22.05
CA LEU A 181 2.28 -0.34 21.52
C LEU A 181 2.35 -0.31 19.99
N ILE A 182 3.39 -0.92 19.41
CA ILE A 182 3.52 -1.09 17.95
C ILE A 182 2.34 -1.92 17.42
N GLY A 183 2.07 -3.07 18.02
CA GLY A 183 0.95 -3.92 17.63
C GLY A 183 -0.38 -3.19 17.71
N LYS A 184 -0.61 -2.41 18.78
CA LYS A 184 -1.84 -1.61 18.94
C LYS A 184 -1.97 -0.54 17.85
N ALA A 185 -0.90 0.19 17.54
CA ALA A 185 -0.93 1.21 16.50
C ALA A 185 -1.22 0.62 15.12
N ILE A 186 -0.62 -0.53 14.79
CA ILE A 186 -0.86 -1.23 13.53
C ILE A 186 -2.28 -1.76 13.43
N THR A 187 -2.82 -2.33 14.52
CA THR A 187 -4.22 -2.74 14.59
C THR A 187 -5.14 -1.54 14.34
N GLN A 188 -4.83 -0.41 14.96
CA GLN A 188 -5.58 0.82 14.80
C GLN A 188 -5.53 1.33 13.36
N PHE A 189 -4.37 1.33 12.70
CA PHE A 189 -4.28 1.70 11.28
C PHE A 189 -5.04 0.74 10.36
N TRP A 190 -5.11 -0.52 10.70
CA TRP A 190 -5.92 -1.49 9.97
C TRP A 190 -7.42 -1.23 10.14
N GLU A 191 -7.86 -0.88 11.34
CA GLU A 191 -9.27 -0.71 11.69
C GLU A 191 -9.81 0.69 11.35
N ASP A 192 -9.00 1.74 11.50
CA ASP A 192 -9.43 3.13 11.43
C ASP A 192 -9.12 3.81 10.09
N VAL A 193 -8.25 3.23 9.25
CA VAL A 193 -7.96 3.80 7.92
C VAL A 193 -8.99 3.34 6.89
N LEU A 194 -9.56 4.31 6.19
CA LEU A 194 -10.47 4.07 5.06
C LEU A 194 -9.66 3.83 3.78
N TRP A 195 -9.34 2.57 3.51
CA TRP A 195 -8.66 2.12 2.29
C TRP A 195 -9.59 1.99 1.09
N GLY A 196 -10.91 1.85 1.32
CA GLY A 196 -11.87 1.56 0.27
C GLY A 196 -11.64 0.18 -0.37
N LYS A 197 -11.61 0.13 -1.69
CA LYS A 197 -11.30 -1.08 -2.46
C LYS A 197 -9.84 -1.02 -2.88
N LEU A 198 -9.03 -1.99 -2.49
CA LEU A 198 -7.65 -2.15 -2.92
C LEU A 198 -7.42 -3.55 -3.48
N ASP A 199 -6.70 -3.64 -4.60
CA ASP A 199 -6.19 -4.91 -5.11
C ASP A 199 -5.06 -5.42 -4.21
N PHE A 200 -4.18 -4.50 -3.76
CA PHE A 200 -3.03 -4.82 -2.92
C PHE A 200 -2.80 -3.79 -1.82
N LEU A 201 -2.64 -4.28 -0.59
CA LEU A 201 -2.06 -3.51 0.51
C LEU A 201 -0.69 -4.09 0.84
N LEU A 202 0.36 -3.30 0.63
CA LEU A 202 1.72 -3.66 1.01
C LEU A 202 1.99 -3.19 2.44
N VAL A 203 2.50 -4.10 3.26
CA VAL A 203 2.83 -3.80 4.66
C VAL A 203 4.34 -3.83 4.83
N ASP A 204 4.94 -2.68 5.05
CA ASP A 204 6.37 -2.55 5.36
C ASP A 204 6.61 -2.90 6.82
N LEU A 205 7.07 -4.12 7.11
CA LEU A 205 7.22 -4.63 8.47
C LEU A 205 8.40 -3.98 9.21
N PRO A 206 8.36 -3.89 10.55
CA PRO A 206 9.56 -3.59 11.33
C PRO A 206 10.68 -4.59 11.00
N PRO A 207 11.97 -4.18 11.06
CA PRO A 207 13.07 -5.07 10.75
C PRO A 207 13.26 -6.17 11.80
N GLY A 208 13.87 -7.30 11.39
CA GLY A 208 14.18 -8.40 12.27
C GLY A 208 13.13 -9.50 12.29
N THR A 209 13.31 -10.43 13.25
CA THR A 209 12.45 -11.62 13.43
C THR A 209 12.00 -11.74 14.90
N ALA A 210 11.84 -10.63 15.59
CA ALA A 210 11.38 -10.55 16.98
C ALA A 210 9.88 -10.22 17.06
N ASP A 211 9.43 -9.72 18.20
CA ASP A 211 8.02 -9.56 18.54
C ASP A 211 7.25 -8.60 17.61
N ALA A 212 7.88 -7.52 17.15
CA ALA A 212 7.17 -6.52 16.36
C ALA A 212 6.67 -7.05 15.00
N PRO A 213 7.53 -7.62 14.10
CA PRO A 213 7.03 -8.22 12.87
C PRO A 213 6.10 -9.41 13.11
N LEU A 214 6.33 -10.20 14.18
CA LEU A 214 5.45 -11.30 14.53
C LEU A 214 4.04 -10.81 14.86
N THR A 215 3.92 -9.75 15.67
CA THR A 215 2.62 -9.15 16.02
C THR A 215 1.86 -8.70 14.78
N VAL A 216 2.54 -8.04 13.84
CA VAL A 216 1.91 -7.59 12.58
C VAL A 216 1.37 -8.76 11.78
N LEU A 217 2.17 -9.84 11.62
CA LEU A 217 1.75 -11.05 10.90
C LEU A 217 0.58 -11.78 11.57
N GLN A 218 0.41 -11.62 12.89
CA GLN A 218 -0.71 -12.18 13.64
C GLN A 218 -1.99 -11.39 13.49
N VAL A 219 -1.88 -10.05 13.48
CA VAL A 219 -3.03 -9.13 13.50
C VAL A 219 -3.60 -8.93 12.10
N LEU A 220 -2.73 -8.80 11.08
CA LEU A 220 -3.18 -8.52 9.72
C LEU A 220 -3.48 -9.81 8.93
N PRO A 221 -4.50 -9.80 8.05
CA PRO A 221 -4.85 -10.93 7.20
C PRO A 221 -3.86 -11.08 6.03
N VAL A 222 -2.56 -11.19 6.35
CA VAL A 222 -1.48 -11.31 5.35
C VAL A 222 -1.70 -12.53 4.49
N THR A 223 -1.77 -12.34 3.16
CA THR A 223 -1.95 -13.39 2.15
C THR A 223 -0.61 -13.94 1.63
N GLY A 224 0.47 -13.13 1.71
CA GLY A 224 1.80 -13.56 1.30
C GLY A 224 2.90 -12.64 1.82
N THR A 225 4.14 -13.10 1.74
CA THR A 225 5.31 -12.37 2.21
C THR A 225 6.39 -12.31 1.14
N ILE A 226 7.11 -11.18 1.04
CA ILE A 226 8.33 -11.02 0.25
C ILE A 226 9.48 -10.76 1.22
N ILE A 227 10.58 -11.48 1.09
CA ILE A 227 11.72 -11.39 2.00
C ILE A 227 12.87 -10.64 1.31
N VAL A 228 13.30 -9.54 1.93
CA VAL A 228 14.38 -8.67 1.42
C VAL A 228 15.68 -8.95 2.16
N PHE A 229 16.77 -9.06 1.41
CA PHE A 229 18.10 -9.29 1.94
C PHE A 229 19.19 -8.63 1.08
N THR A 230 20.44 -8.65 1.57
CA THR A 230 21.64 -8.18 0.86
C THR A 230 22.68 -9.31 0.76
N PRO A 231 23.66 -9.29 -0.18
CA PRO A 231 24.59 -10.40 -0.43
C PRO A 231 25.55 -10.78 0.71
N GLN A 232 25.51 -10.10 1.86
CA GLN A 232 26.44 -10.32 2.98
C GLN A 232 26.35 -11.73 3.60
N ASP A 233 27.46 -12.27 4.08
CA ASP A 233 27.58 -13.66 4.58
C ASP A 233 26.63 -14.07 5.70
N LEU A 234 26.34 -13.18 6.66
CA LEU A 234 25.41 -13.45 7.76
C LEU A 234 23.93 -13.57 7.31
N THR A 235 23.66 -13.26 6.06
CA THR A 235 22.28 -13.15 5.54
C THR A 235 21.55 -14.49 5.48
N THR A 236 22.24 -15.59 5.16
CA THR A 236 21.59 -16.92 5.02
C THR A 236 20.86 -17.34 6.29
N MET A 237 21.50 -17.23 7.45
CA MET A 237 20.87 -17.60 8.72
C MET A 237 19.67 -16.69 9.03
N ILE A 238 19.80 -15.42 8.72
CA ILE A 238 18.79 -14.39 8.98
C ILE A 238 17.57 -14.58 8.07
N VAL A 239 17.79 -14.83 6.77
CA VAL A 239 16.69 -15.14 5.83
C VAL A 239 15.97 -16.42 6.24
N LYS A 240 16.71 -17.49 6.61
CA LYS A 240 16.10 -18.72 7.11
C LYS A 240 15.21 -18.50 8.33
N LYS A 241 15.59 -17.59 9.24
CA LYS A 241 14.73 -17.21 10.38
C LYS A 241 13.45 -16.49 9.93
N ALA A 242 13.56 -15.56 8.98
CA ALA A 242 12.40 -14.84 8.42
C ALA A 242 11.45 -15.81 7.70
N VAL A 243 11.97 -16.73 6.89
CA VAL A 243 11.20 -17.79 6.24
C VAL A 243 10.47 -18.64 7.27
N LYS A 244 11.18 -19.13 8.30
CA LYS A 244 10.57 -19.94 9.36
C LYS A 244 9.47 -19.19 10.10
N MET A 245 9.65 -17.90 10.36
CA MET A 245 8.64 -17.07 11.00
C MET A 245 7.38 -16.97 10.14
N ALA A 246 7.51 -16.68 8.83
CA ALA A 246 6.39 -16.65 7.91
C ALA A 246 5.65 -17.99 7.85
N GLN A 247 6.39 -19.11 7.74
CA GLN A 247 5.84 -20.46 7.72
C GLN A 247 5.13 -20.83 9.04
N GLN A 248 5.70 -20.49 10.20
CA GLN A 248 5.06 -20.70 11.50
C GLN A 248 3.77 -19.94 11.68
N MET A 249 3.65 -18.78 11.00
CA MET A 249 2.42 -17.97 10.94
C MET A 249 1.45 -18.42 9.84
N GLY A 250 1.77 -19.52 9.12
CA GLY A 250 0.95 -20.01 8.02
C GLY A 250 0.90 -19.06 6.82
N LYS A 251 1.92 -18.17 6.67
CA LYS A 251 1.99 -17.20 5.58
C LYS A 251 2.88 -17.73 4.46
N ALA A 252 2.38 -17.67 3.21
CA ALA A 252 3.15 -18.07 2.03
C ALA A 252 4.34 -17.11 1.81
N VAL A 253 5.51 -17.64 1.42
CA VAL A 253 6.61 -16.84 0.92
C VAL A 253 6.47 -16.76 -0.61
N LEU A 254 6.11 -15.58 -1.11
CA LEU A 254 5.91 -15.33 -2.56
C LEU A 254 7.24 -15.26 -3.31
N GLY A 255 8.27 -14.78 -2.64
CA GLY A 255 9.60 -14.67 -3.24
C GLY A 255 10.61 -13.97 -2.35
N VAL A 256 11.84 -13.91 -2.85
CA VAL A 256 12.94 -13.21 -2.20
C VAL A 256 13.49 -12.13 -3.13
N VAL A 257 13.94 -11.00 -2.56
CA VAL A 257 14.55 -9.89 -3.28
C VAL A 257 15.93 -9.62 -2.72
N GLU A 258 16.96 -9.72 -3.57
CA GLU A 258 18.32 -9.34 -3.23
C GLU A 258 18.55 -7.87 -3.57
N ASN A 259 18.60 -7.02 -2.56
CA ASN A 259 18.88 -5.60 -2.71
C ASN A 259 20.39 -5.32 -2.53
N MET A 260 20.88 -4.21 -3.11
CA MET A 260 22.30 -3.84 -3.12
C MET A 260 23.18 -4.97 -3.69
N SER A 261 22.68 -5.68 -4.69
CA SER A 261 23.27 -6.90 -5.23
C SER A 261 24.61 -6.63 -5.95
N TYR A 262 24.73 -5.49 -6.62
CA TYR A 262 25.92 -5.04 -7.34
C TYR A 262 25.83 -3.55 -7.64
N LEU A 263 26.99 -2.94 -7.93
CA LEU A 263 27.09 -1.61 -8.55
C LEU A 263 27.41 -1.82 -10.04
N TYR A 264 26.62 -1.23 -10.94
CA TYR A 264 26.95 -1.19 -12.36
C TYR A 264 27.73 0.06 -12.69
N VAL A 265 28.88 -0.10 -13.35
CA VAL A 265 29.78 0.99 -13.78
C VAL A 265 29.74 1.05 -15.30
N PRO A 266 28.96 1.99 -15.90
CA PRO A 266 28.74 2.04 -17.35
C PRO A 266 30.04 2.25 -18.16
N GLU A 267 30.94 3.08 -17.66
CA GLU A 267 32.20 3.49 -18.32
C GLU A 267 33.10 2.29 -18.67
N ILE A 268 33.03 1.25 -17.90
CA ILE A 268 33.82 0.04 -18.08
C ILE A 268 32.93 -1.20 -18.36
N ASN A 269 31.61 -1.00 -18.48
CA ASN A 269 30.61 -2.05 -18.67
C ASN A 269 30.79 -3.21 -17.67
N LYS A 270 30.96 -2.90 -16.39
CA LYS A 270 31.24 -3.91 -15.36
C LYS A 270 30.28 -3.83 -14.18
N LYS A 271 29.88 -5.00 -13.68
CA LYS A 271 29.19 -5.15 -12.40
C LYS A 271 30.21 -5.43 -11.30
N ILE A 272 30.17 -4.64 -10.24
CA ILE A 272 31.04 -4.77 -9.05
C ILE A 272 30.19 -5.28 -7.90
N GLU A 273 30.52 -6.42 -7.35
CA GLU A 273 29.84 -7.06 -6.21
C GLU A 273 30.39 -6.46 -4.90
N VAL A 274 29.92 -5.25 -4.55
CA VAL A 274 30.40 -4.46 -3.41
C VAL A 274 30.26 -5.19 -2.08
N PHE A 275 29.18 -5.92 -1.88
CA PHE A 275 28.87 -6.68 -0.65
C PHE A 275 29.11 -8.19 -0.80
N GLY A 276 29.89 -8.61 -1.80
CA GLY A 276 30.18 -10.01 -2.09
C GLY A 276 29.30 -10.58 -3.21
N LYS A 277 29.55 -11.84 -3.54
CA LYS A 277 28.82 -12.55 -4.61
C LYS A 277 27.35 -12.69 -4.26
N SER A 278 26.51 -12.61 -5.29
CA SER A 278 25.08 -12.84 -5.15
C SER A 278 24.78 -14.16 -4.45
N ARG A 279 23.87 -14.11 -3.51
CA ARG A 279 23.29 -15.27 -2.81
C ARG A 279 21.84 -15.55 -3.20
N GLY A 280 21.37 -14.91 -4.26
CA GLY A 280 19.98 -15.02 -4.70
C GLY A 280 19.53 -16.46 -4.89
N ALA A 281 20.31 -17.30 -5.57
CA ALA A 281 19.98 -18.71 -5.78
C ALA A 281 19.91 -19.51 -4.45
N GLU A 282 20.86 -19.27 -3.54
CA GLU A 282 20.89 -19.92 -2.22
C GLU A 282 19.66 -19.54 -1.39
N MET A 283 19.29 -18.24 -1.41
CA MET A 283 18.14 -17.74 -0.65
C MET A 283 16.82 -18.18 -1.24
N SER A 284 16.70 -18.21 -2.57
CA SER A 284 15.56 -18.77 -3.28
C SER A 284 15.31 -20.24 -2.88
N LEU A 285 16.37 -21.05 -2.87
CA LEU A 285 16.29 -22.44 -2.44
C LEU A 285 15.89 -22.54 -0.95
N ALA A 286 16.50 -21.72 -0.07
CA ALA A 286 16.22 -21.74 1.35
C ALA A 286 14.81 -21.27 1.71
N ALA A 287 14.23 -20.40 0.87
CA ALA A 287 12.88 -19.88 1.02
C ALA A 287 11.82 -20.76 0.33
N GLU A 288 12.24 -21.73 -0.49
CA GLU A 288 11.36 -22.52 -1.37
C GLU A 288 10.48 -21.59 -2.25
N ALA A 289 11.06 -20.43 -2.67
CA ALA A 289 10.37 -19.37 -3.38
C ALA A 289 11.31 -18.71 -4.40
N PRO A 290 10.81 -18.15 -5.51
CA PRO A 290 11.65 -17.58 -6.55
C PRO A 290 12.42 -16.34 -6.09
N LEU A 291 13.60 -16.13 -6.70
CA LEU A 291 14.30 -14.85 -6.66
C LEU A 291 13.61 -13.90 -7.62
N LEU A 292 12.91 -12.89 -7.06
CA LEU A 292 12.11 -11.93 -7.84
C LEU A 292 12.97 -10.85 -8.49
N ALA A 293 14.01 -10.38 -7.77
CA ALA A 293 14.89 -9.34 -8.30
C ALA A 293 16.28 -9.38 -7.65
N ARG A 294 17.25 -8.83 -8.41
CA ARG A 294 18.57 -8.40 -7.94
C ARG A 294 18.68 -6.91 -8.20
N ILE A 295 18.36 -6.12 -7.18
CA ILE A 295 18.36 -4.65 -7.28
C ILE A 295 19.79 -4.15 -7.09
N PRO A 296 20.33 -3.32 -8.02
CA PRO A 296 21.66 -2.76 -7.89
C PRO A 296 21.74 -1.66 -6.81
N ILE A 297 22.97 -1.30 -6.45
CA ILE A 297 23.26 0.01 -5.88
C ILE A 297 23.16 1.00 -7.03
N ASP A 298 22.16 1.87 -6.99
CA ASP A 298 21.85 2.80 -8.05
C ASP A 298 21.79 4.23 -7.52
N PRO A 299 22.77 5.10 -7.91
CA PRO A 299 22.81 6.48 -7.46
C PRO A 299 21.57 7.30 -7.91
N GLU A 300 21.02 7.01 -9.09
CA GLU A 300 19.81 7.68 -9.58
C GLU A 300 18.61 7.34 -8.70
N LEU A 301 18.43 6.07 -8.36
CA LEU A 301 17.36 5.63 -7.45
C LEU A 301 17.52 6.29 -6.07
N ALA A 302 18.75 6.37 -5.55
CA ALA A 302 19.01 7.03 -4.27
C ALA A 302 18.64 8.52 -4.32
N LEU A 303 19.04 9.23 -5.38
CA LEU A 303 18.71 10.64 -5.57
C LEU A 303 17.18 10.85 -5.65
N LEU A 304 16.48 10.04 -6.44
CA LEU A 304 15.02 10.12 -6.56
C LEU A 304 14.31 9.86 -5.21
N CYS A 305 14.83 8.94 -4.39
CA CYS A 305 14.32 8.72 -3.03
C CYS A 305 14.53 9.94 -2.12
N ASP A 306 15.70 10.57 -2.19
CA ASP A 306 16.02 11.74 -1.36
C ASP A 306 15.21 12.98 -1.74
N GLU A 307 14.91 13.12 -3.03
CA GLU A 307 14.10 14.21 -3.59
C GLU A 307 12.57 13.96 -3.50
N GLY A 308 12.14 12.78 -3.04
CA GLY A 308 10.72 12.44 -2.96
C GLY A 308 10.07 12.13 -4.32
N HIS A 309 10.83 11.63 -5.25
CA HIS A 309 10.41 11.38 -6.64
C HIS A 309 10.59 9.93 -7.07
N ILE A 310 10.56 8.96 -6.14
CA ILE A 310 10.79 7.54 -6.41
C ILE A 310 9.89 6.98 -7.54
N GLU A 311 8.68 7.50 -7.71
CA GLU A 311 7.74 7.06 -8.74
C GLU A 311 8.23 7.33 -10.17
N ARG A 312 9.23 8.23 -10.35
CA ARG A 312 9.87 8.50 -11.65
C ARG A 312 10.92 7.48 -12.03
N TYR A 313 11.32 6.63 -11.08
CA TYR A 313 12.33 5.62 -11.37
C TYR A 313 11.85 4.63 -12.44
N ASP A 314 12.66 4.47 -13.49
CA ASP A 314 12.43 3.49 -14.56
C ASP A 314 13.75 2.81 -14.90
N SER A 315 13.77 1.49 -14.89
CA SER A 315 14.95 0.70 -15.19
C SER A 315 14.56 -0.71 -15.69
N GLU A 316 15.46 -1.35 -16.42
CA GLU A 316 15.27 -2.74 -16.85
C GLU A 316 15.15 -3.70 -15.64
N VAL A 317 15.79 -3.37 -14.52
CA VAL A 317 15.68 -4.15 -13.30
C VAL A 317 14.25 -4.05 -12.74
N LEU A 318 13.65 -2.85 -12.75
CA LEU A 318 12.27 -2.66 -12.31
C LEU A 318 11.28 -3.42 -13.19
N LYS A 319 11.48 -3.40 -14.50
CA LYS A 319 10.65 -4.16 -15.47
C LYS A 319 10.78 -5.67 -15.26
N SER A 320 12.00 -6.15 -15.08
CA SER A 320 12.27 -7.58 -14.80
C SER A 320 11.65 -8.02 -13.47
N TYR A 321 11.74 -7.16 -12.44
CA TYR A 321 11.08 -7.40 -11.16
C TYR A 321 9.56 -7.49 -11.33
N GLY A 322 8.96 -6.56 -12.07
CA GLY A 322 7.53 -6.58 -12.36
C GLY A 322 7.07 -7.85 -13.07
N ALA A 323 7.83 -8.32 -14.05
CA ALA A 323 7.55 -9.58 -14.74
C ALA A 323 7.63 -10.80 -13.79
N ALA A 324 8.66 -10.86 -12.94
CA ALA A 324 8.78 -11.93 -11.95
C ALA A 324 7.67 -11.88 -10.89
N LEU A 325 7.35 -10.68 -10.39
CA LEU A 325 6.29 -10.46 -9.40
C LEU A 325 4.94 -10.94 -9.92
N ALA A 326 4.60 -10.64 -11.17
CA ALA A 326 3.35 -11.06 -11.81
C ALA A 326 3.14 -12.60 -11.85
N THR A 327 4.21 -13.39 -11.71
CA THR A 327 4.12 -14.85 -11.69
C THR A 327 3.76 -15.43 -10.33
N VAL A 328 3.87 -14.65 -9.25
CA VAL A 328 3.76 -15.12 -7.87
C VAL A 328 2.68 -14.40 -7.06
N ILE A 329 2.27 -13.20 -7.46
CA ILE A 329 1.18 -12.49 -6.78
C ILE A 329 -0.13 -13.24 -7.01
N PRO A 330 -1.02 -13.26 -6.00
CA PRO A 330 -2.38 -13.78 -6.18
C PRO A 330 -3.08 -13.02 -7.33
N ALA A 331 -3.92 -13.73 -8.07
CA ALA A 331 -4.76 -13.08 -9.07
C ALA A 331 -5.71 -12.10 -8.37
N SER A 332 -5.70 -10.84 -8.80
CA SER A 332 -6.72 -9.88 -8.40
C SER A 332 -7.84 -9.90 -9.44
N ASN A 333 -9.08 -9.91 -8.96
CA ASN A 333 -10.25 -9.82 -9.83
C ASN A 333 -10.54 -8.38 -10.29
N LYS A 334 -9.57 -7.46 -10.16
CA LYS A 334 -9.73 -6.02 -10.38
C LYS A 334 -11.13 -5.58 -9.96
N LEU A 335 -11.27 -5.06 -8.76
CA LEU A 335 -12.56 -4.64 -8.18
C LEU A 335 -13.16 -3.40 -8.88
N HIS A 336 -12.97 -3.29 -10.23
CA HIS A 336 -13.47 -2.18 -11.05
C HIS A 336 -14.97 -2.26 -11.26
#